data_4bed60aaa47f309e3aa306626292944b
#
_entry.id   4bed60aaa47f309e3aa306626292944b
#
_cell.length_a   1.000
_cell.length_b   1.000
_cell.length_c   1.000
_cell.angle_alpha   90.00
_cell.angle_beta   90.00
_cell.angle_gamma   90.00
#
_symmetry.space_group_name_H-M   'P 1'
#
loop_
_entity.id
_entity.type
_entity.pdbx_description
1 polymer ?
#
loop_
_entity_poly.entity_id
_entity_poly.type
_entity_poly.pdbx_seq_one_letter_code
_entity_poly.pdbx_strand_id
1 'polypeptide(L)'
;MSDARNIVKMQGITKHFGFTVANSEVDFDLRSREIHVLLGENGAGKTTLMNILFGHIRQDRGSIQLDGNEVKIDSPLHAIQHGIGMVHQHFTLVPSFTVAENVMLGVRKATDVSFRAGDIEKEVNRKAEELHMPIDAATEVRSLPTDLQQRVEILKALYRGAQILIKDQPTSLLGPKQIENLLMILSNLRDSGHSIILVTHKLAEVVEIADRVTVLRKGTRVTSMDRGSFDEKSLAHAMTGQERIQLPERRKNNNKNEVLALEVRNLLVHSTIGDFNSVDDLSFHVAPGEILGIAGVEGNGQREIVDCLFGLKTPDQGNILIEERDVTGSAPIVRRKACLGAIPEDRQGLGLVLDMTIGENIAMSKIISGKYSRIGLIKWGQVASDSVELLKEYDVRPPDPSVKTSSLSGGNQQKIVLAREMSTHPSILVADNPTWGLDVGAIDYVHQRILELRDKGGAVLLLTLDLEELFKLSDRVLVLYRGRKTLEGLAAEVKGEKLALAMAGGSK
;
A
#
# COMPACT_ATOMS: atom_id res chain seq x y z
N MET A 1 -22.78 26.54 18.84
CA MET A 1 -22.14 25.21 18.70
C MET A 1 -23.16 24.21 19.20
N SER A 2 -23.88 23.51 18.31
CA SER A 2 -24.84 22.49 18.72
C SER A 2 -24.08 21.32 19.32
N ASP A 3 -24.48 20.87 20.50
CA ASP A 3 -23.98 19.64 21.14
C ASP A 3 -24.08 18.49 20.11
N ALA A 4 -22.97 18.16 19.44
CA ALA A 4 -22.95 17.10 18.46
C ALA A 4 -23.13 15.76 19.20
N ARG A 5 -24.32 15.16 19.07
CA ARG A 5 -24.69 13.90 19.74
C ARG A 5 -23.75 12.77 19.31
N ASN A 6 -23.17 12.08 20.28
CA ASN A 6 -22.41 10.86 20.01
C ASN A 6 -23.37 9.76 19.56
N ILE A 7 -23.19 9.27 18.34
CA ILE A 7 -23.98 8.17 17.76
C ILE A 7 -23.32 6.80 17.97
N VAL A 8 -21.99 6.76 18.11
CA VAL A 8 -21.22 5.57 18.50
C VAL A 8 -20.36 5.91 19.71
N LYS A 9 -20.31 5.01 20.69
CA LYS A 9 -19.40 5.10 21.82
C LYS A 9 -18.88 3.71 22.16
N MET A 10 -17.58 3.50 22.01
CA MET A 10 -16.86 2.30 22.40
C MET A 10 -16.04 2.63 23.65
N GLN A 11 -16.18 1.83 24.71
CA GLN A 11 -15.54 2.11 26.01
C GLN A 11 -14.74 0.90 26.50
N GLY A 12 -13.47 1.11 26.85
CA GLY A 12 -12.58 0.10 27.41
C GLY A 12 -12.36 -1.11 26.52
N ILE A 13 -12.42 -0.93 25.21
CA ILE A 13 -12.33 -2.05 24.25
C ILE A 13 -10.94 -2.71 24.35
N THR A 14 -10.97 -4.01 24.73
CA THR A 14 -9.77 -4.82 24.84
C THR A 14 -9.90 -6.06 23.96
N LYS A 15 -8.83 -6.36 23.19
CA LYS A 15 -8.75 -7.55 22.33
C LYS A 15 -7.36 -8.14 22.31
N HIS A 16 -7.30 -9.47 22.52
CA HIS A 16 -6.08 -10.25 22.43
C HIS A 16 -6.18 -11.28 21.30
N PHE A 17 -5.06 -11.53 20.65
CA PHE A 17 -4.84 -12.65 19.74
C PHE A 17 -3.65 -13.46 20.26
N GLY A 18 -3.93 -14.53 20.98
CA GLY A 18 -2.89 -15.28 21.71
C GLY A 18 -2.15 -14.37 22.69
N PHE A 19 -0.85 -14.21 22.51
CA PHE A 19 -0.01 -13.32 23.34
C PHE A 19 0.01 -11.87 22.87
N THR A 20 -0.58 -11.54 21.71
CA THR A 20 -0.56 -10.20 21.16
C THR A 20 -1.78 -9.42 21.62
N VAL A 21 -1.55 -8.26 22.26
CA VAL A 21 -2.60 -7.30 22.62
C VAL A 21 -2.84 -6.38 21.45
N ALA A 22 -3.95 -6.58 20.74
CA ALA A 22 -4.31 -5.75 19.59
C ALA A 22 -4.98 -4.42 19.98
N ASN A 23 -5.82 -4.45 21.03
CA ASN A 23 -6.40 -3.26 21.66
C ASN A 23 -6.38 -3.43 23.17
N SER A 24 -6.05 -2.38 23.91
CA SER A 24 -5.98 -2.34 25.37
C SER A 24 -6.72 -1.12 25.89
N GLU A 25 -7.91 -1.34 26.47
CA GLU A 25 -8.77 -0.30 27.09
C GLU A 25 -8.98 0.91 26.17
N VAL A 26 -9.26 0.65 24.88
CA VAL A 26 -9.45 1.71 23.89
C VAL A 26 -10.85 2.30 24.00
N ASP A 27 -10.91 3.61 24.17
CA ASP A 27 -12.12 4.42 24.02
C ASP A 27 -12.13 5.08 22.65
N PHE A 28 -13.27 4.99 21.96
CA PHE A 28 -13.52 5.64 20.68
C PHE A 28 -14.98 6.08 20.60
N ASP A 29 -15.22 7.25 20.03
CA ASP A 29 -16.59 7.76 19.83
C ASP A 29 -16.72 8.40 18.44
N LEU A 30 -17.96 8.45 17.93
CA LEU A 30 -18.31 9.09 16.67
C LEU A 30 -19.52 10.01 16.91
N ARG A 31 -19.39 11.26 16.47
CA ARG A 31 -20.50 12.23 16.50
C ARG A 31 -21.32 12.15 15.22
N SER A 32 -22.57 12.62 15.29
CA SER A 32 -23.42 12.72 14.10
C SER A 32 -22.83 13.70 13.10
N ARG A 33 -22.82 13.32 11.81
CA ARG A 33 -22.38 14.15 10.70
C ARG A 33 -20.93 14.63 10.82
N GLU A 34 -20.04 13.76 11.25
CA GLU A 34 -18.60 14.06 11.26
C GLU A 34 -17.81 13.04 10.45
N ILE A 35 -16.66 13.44 9.96
CA ILE A 35 -15.60 12.56 9.48
C ILE A 35 -14.58 12.44 10.61
N HIS A 36 -14.66 11.32 11.34
CA HIS A 36 -13.74 11.01 12.41
C HIS A 36 -12.63 10.08 11.87
N VAL A 37 -11.41 10.55 11.86
CA VAL A 37 -10.28 9.76 11.38
C VAL A 37 -9.68 8.96 12.52
N LEU A 38 -9.56 7.63 12.32
CA LEU A 38 -8.79 6.75 13.18
C LEU A 38 -7.38 6.58 12.59
N LEU A 39 -6.43 7.30 13.16
CA LEU A 39 -5.06 7.42 12.68
C LEU A 39 -4.11 6.52 13.49
N GLY A 40 -3.06 6.01 12.88
CA GLY A 40 -2.01 5.24 13.57
C GLY A 40 -1.20 4.40 12.60
N GLU A 41 -0.08 3.86 13.05
CA GLU A 41 0.78 2.97 12.27
C GLU A 41 0.09 1.63 11.94
N ASN A 42 0.65 0.88 10.99
CA ASN A 42 0.21 -0.49 10.75
C ASN A 42 0.47 -1.34 12.00
N GLY A 43 -0.51 -2.18 12.37
CA GLY A 43 -0.45 -2.93 13.63
C GLY A 43 -0.84 -2.14 14.89
N ALA A 44 -1.23 -0.86 14.79
CA ALA A 44 -1.67 -0.06 15.94
C ALA A 44 -3.04 -0.47 16.51
N GLY A 45 -3.75 -1.45 15.91
CA GLY A 45 -5.04 -1.93 16.37
C GLY A 45 -6.27 -1.30 15.69
N LYS A 46 -6.08 -0.44 14.68
CA LYS A 46 -7.18 0.30 14.00
C LYS A 46 -8.20 -0.63 13.35
N THR A 47 -7.73 -1.50 12.43
CA THR A 47 -8.61 -2.47 11.73
C THR A 47 -9.27 -3.44 12.71
N THR A 48 -8.57 -3.83 13.79
CA THR A 48 -9.16 -4.66 14.85
C THR A 48 -10.31 -3.95 15.55
N LEU A 49 -10.14 -2.67 15.92
CA LEU A 49 -11.18 -1.87 16.55
C LEU A 49 -12.40 -1.71 15.63
N MET A 50 -12.20 -1.47 14.35
CA MET A 50 -13.29 -1.33 13.37
C MET A 50 -13.97 -2.68 13.07
N ASN A 51 -13.22 -3.77 13.02
CA ASN A 51 -13.80 -5.11 12.89
C ASN A 51 -14.63 -5.52 14.12
N ILE A 52 -14.30 -5.01 15.30
CA ILE A 52 -15.13 -5.17 16.50
C ILE A 52 -16.44 -4.37 16.34
N LEU A 53 -16.36 -3.12 15.92
CA LEU A 53 -17.55 -2.27 15.68
C LEU A 53 -18.47 -2.84 14.58
N PHE A 54 -17.86 -3.49 13.55
CA PHE A 54 -18.61 -4.12 12.46
C PHE A 54 -19.06 -5.56 12.76
N GLY A 55 -18.63 -6.14 13.91
CA GLY A 55 -19.06 -7.48 14.34
C GLY A 55 -18.33 -8.65 13.65
N HIS A 56 -17.22 -8.41 12.96
CA HIS A 56 -16.35 -9.48 12.44
C HIS A 56 -15.54 -10.16 13.56
N ILE A 57 -15.20 -9.39 14.58
CA ILE A 57 -14.40 -9.84 15.73
C ILE A 57 -15.12 -9.41 17.01
N ARG A 58 -15.16 -10.29 18.01
CA ARG A 58 -15.69 -9.97 19.31
C ARG A 58 -14.60 -9.43 20.23
N GLN A 59 -14.90 -8.35 20.96
CA GLN A 59 -14.03 -7.83 22.01
C GLN A 59 -13.97 -8.82 23.19
N ASP A 60 -12.84 -8.81 23.90
CA ASP A 60 -12.69 -9.60 25.13
C ASP A 60 -13.23 -8.84 26.34
N ARG A 61 -13.13 -7.48 26.32
CA ARG A 61 -13.69 -6.58 27.34
C ARG A 61 -14.16 -5.26 26.68
N GLY A 62 -14.94 -4.51 27.41
CA GLY A 62 -15.51 -3.23 27.00
C GLY A 62 -16.92 -3.32 26.46
N SER A 63 -17.54 -2.18 26.19
CA SER A 63 -18.90 -2.06 25.71
C SER A 63 -19.02 -1.16 24.50
N ILE A 64 -20.08 -1.35 23.70
CA ILE A 64 -20.44 -0.54 22.55
C ILE A 64 -21.83 0.03 22.77
N GLN A 65 -21.97 1.33 22.57
CA GLN A 65 -23.25 2.03 22.62
C GLN A 65 -23.54 2.66 21.25
N LEU A 66 -24.73 2.50 20.76
CA LEU A 66 -25.28 3.19 19.59
C LEU A 66 -26.44 4.06 20.04
N ASP A 67 -26.40 5.35 19.70
CA ASP A 67 -27.38 6.34 20.11
C ASP A 67 -27.66 6.35 21.61
N GLY A 68 -26.68 6.06 22.45
CA GLY A 68 -26.76 6.03 23.92
C GLY A 68 -27.25 4.69 24.49
N ASN A 69 -27.66 3.74 23.66
CA ASN A 69 -28.08 2.41 24.09
C ASN A 69 -26.94 1.41 23.95
N GLU A 70 -26.71 0.61 24.97
CA GLU A 70 -25.71 -0.46 24.89
C GLU A 70 -26.19 -1.55 23.92
N VAL A 71 -25.36 -1.92 22.98
CA VAL A 71 -25.68 -2.89 21.94
C VAL A 71 -24.59 -3.98 21.88
N LYS A 72 -25.04 -5.19 21.52
CA LYS A 72 -24.15 -6.30 21.30
C LYS A 72 -24.09 -6.61 19.81
N ILE A 73 -22.95 -6.31 19.18
CA ILE A 73 -22.74 -6.54 17.76
C ILE A 73 -21.95 -7.85 17.62
N ASP A 74 -22.66 -8.95 17.35
CA ASP A 74 -22.07 -10.30 17.29
C ASP A 74 -21.82 -10.76 15.84
N SER A 75 -22.22 -9.99 14.83
CA SER A 75 -22.04 -10.29 13.41
C SER A 75 -22.15 -9.04 12.54
N PRO A 76 -21.58 -9.08 11.31
CA PRO A 76 -21.78 -8.01 10.33
C PRO A 76 -23.24 -7.72 10.00
N LEU A 77 -24.10 -8.74 10.02
CA LEU A 77 -25.53 -8.56 9.79
C LEU A 77 -26.16 -7.67 10.88
N HIS A 78 -25.80 -7.87 12.16
CA HIS A 78 -26.24 -6.99 13.25
C HIS A 78 -25.74 -5.56 13.05
N ALA A 79 -24.49 -5.34 12.65
CA ALA A 79 -23.96 -4.02 12.36
C ALA A 79 -24.76 -3.32 11.24
N ILE A 80 -25.04 -4.03 10.14
CA ILE A 80 -25.85 -3.52 9.02
C ILE A 80 -27.27 -3.16 9.48
N GLN A 81 -27.91 -3.98 10.30
CA GLN A 81 -29.26 -3.69 10.88
C GLN A 81 -29.26 -2.43 11.75
N HIS A 82 -28.13 -2.08 12.36
CA HIS A 82 -27.92 -0.84 13.10
C HIS A 82 -27.44 0.33 12.23
N GLY A 83 -27.47 0.20 10.90
CA GLY A 83 -27.06 1.25 9.97
C GLY A 83 -25.56 1.47 9.88
N ILE A 84 -24.73 0.49 10.25
CA ILE A 84 -23.27 0.54 10.09
C ILE A 84 -22.89 -0.20 8.81
N GLY A 85 -22.24 0.49 7.88
CA GLY A 85 -21.63 -0.08 6.67
C GLY A 85 -20.11 -0.07 6.77
N MET A 86 -19.46 -1.08 6.23
CA MET A 86 -18.00 -1.13 6.16
C MET A 86 -17.53 -1.40 4.73
N VAL A 87 -16.58 -0.60 4.29
CA VAL A 87 -15.85 -0.79 3.03
C VAL A 87 -14.42 -1.19 3.38
N HIS A 88 -14.08 -2.43 3.05
CA HIS A 88 -12.79 -3.03 3.37
C HIS A 88 -11.65 -2.48 2.50
N GLN A 89 -10.42 -2.73 2.92
CA GLN A 89 -9.20 -2.38 2.17
C GLN A 89 -9.14 -3.14 0.82
N HIS A 90 -9.51 -4.43 0.79
CA HIS A 90 -9.66 -5.21 -0.42
C HIS A 90 -11.14 -5.27 -0.83
N PHE A 91 -11.41 -5.06 -2.10
CA PHE A 91 -12.77 -5.06 -2.61
C PHE A 91 -13.45 -6.43 -2.43
N THR A 92 -14.70 -6.40 -1.98
CA THR A 92 -15.55 -7.59 -1.81
C THR A 92 -16.58 -7.71 -2.94
N LEU A 93 -16.21 -7.20 -4.13
CA LEU A 93 -17.04 -7.25 -5.32
C LEU A 93 -16.84 -8.56 -6.07
N VAL A 94 -17.91 -9.05 -6.70
CA VAL A 94 -17.84 -10.18 -7.62
C VAL A 94 -17.50 -9.64 -9.02
N PRO A 95 -16.32 -9.94 -9.58
CA PRO A 95 -15.82 -9.27 -10.79
C PRO A 95 -16.70 -9.52 -12.03
N SER A 96 -17.32 -10.70 -12.13
CA SER A 96 -18.20 -11.09 -13.25
C SER A 96 -19.63 -10.55 -13.14
N PHE A 97 -19.99 -9.91 -12.04
CA PHE A 97 -21.30 -9.31 -11.84
C PHE A 97 -21.29 -7.86 -12.30
N THR A 98 -22.46 -7.35 -12.72
CA THR A 98 -22.68 -5.93 -12.96
C THR A 98 -22.64 -5.13 -11.67
N VAL A 99 -22.54 -3.82 -11.77
CA VAL A 99 -22.66 -2.91 -10.63
C VAL A 99 -24.00 -3.13 -9.91
N ALA A 100 -25.10 -3.22 -10.66
CA ALA A 100 -26.42 -3.46 -10.09
C ALA A 100 -26.49 -4.77 -9.31
N GLU A 101 -25.99 -5.86 -9.85
CA GLU A 101 -25.95 -7.17 -9.19
C GLU A 101 -25.10 -7.15 -7.92
N ASN A 102 -23.93 -6.48 -7.93
CA ASN A 102 -23.09 -6.33 -6.75
C ASN A 102 -23.74 -5.51 -5.66
N VAL A 103 -24.42 -4.39 -5.98
CA VAL A 103 -25.13 -3.54 -5.04
C VAL A 103 -26.29 -4.30 -4.39
N MET A 104 -27.03 -5.07 -5.17
CA MET A 104 -28.20 -5.82 -4.71
C MET A 104 -27.85 -7.11 -3.96
N LEU A 105 -26.61 -7.58 -4.05
CA LEU A 105 -26.17 -8.83 -3.42
C LEU A 105 -26.44 -8.79 -1.90
N GLY A 106 -27.27 -9.71 -1.41
CA GLY A 106 -27.64 -9.82 0.01
C GLY A 106 -28.69 -8.81 0.52
N VAL A 107 -29.24 -7.95 -0.34
CA VAL A 107 -30.34 -7.03 0.02
C VAL A 107 -31.70 -7.72 -0.10
N ARG A 108 -31.85 -8.70 -0.99
CA ARG A 108 -33.10 -9.40 -1.28
C ARG A 108 -33.01 -10.90 -1.07
N LYS A 109 -34.15 -11.51 -0.70
CA LYS A 109 -34.27 -12.97 -0.66
C LYS A 109 -34.38 -13.48 -2.11
N ALA A 110 -33.75 -14.62 -2.39
CA ALA A 110 -33.80 -15.29 -3.70
C ALA A 110 -35.25 -15.62 -4.18
N THR A 111 -36.25 -15.40 -3.34
CA THR A 111 -37.67 -15.65 -3.60
C THR A 111 -38.42 -14.44 -4.15
N ASP A 112 -37.82 -13.26 -4.25
CA ASP A 112 -38.47 -12.06 -4.81
C ASP A 112 -38.47 -12.11 -6.35
N VAL A 113 -39.40 -12.88 -6.91
CA VAL A 113 -39.54 -13.21 -8.35
C VAL A 113 -40.03 -12.02 -9.21
N SER A 114 -40.22 -10.83 -8.64
CA SER A 114 -41.01 -9.77 -9.28
C SER A 114 -40.21 -8.64 -9.95
N PHE A 115 -38.87 -8.73 -10.10
CA PHE A 115 -38.10 -7.63 -10.66
C PHE A 115 -37.37 -8.00 -11.95
N ARG A 116 -37.57 -7.17 -12.99
CA ARG A 116 -36.77 -7.21 -14.21
C ARG A 116 -35.41 -6.55 -13.96
N ALA A 117 -34.33 -7.11 -14.49
CA ALA A 117 -32.95 -6.58 -14.33
C ALA A 117 -32.86 -5.09 -14.61
N GLY A 118 -33.55 -4.60 -15.67
CA GLY A 118 -33.56 -3.18 -16.02
C GLY A 118 -34.24 -2.24 -15.00
N ASP A 119 -35.10 -2.73 -14.10
CA ASP A 119 -35.69 -1.89 -13.04
C ASP A 119 -34.70 -1.72 -11.89
N ILE A 120 -33.88 -2.74 -11.62
CA ILE A 120 -32.80 -2.70 -10.63
C ILE A 120 -31.71 -1.73 -11.08
N GLU A 121 -31.30 -1.81 -12.34
CA GLU A 121 -30.30 -0.90 -12.93
C GLU A 121 -30.73 0.56 -12.82
N LYS A 122 -31.99 0.87 -13.14
CA LYS A 122 -32.55 2.23 -13.01
C LYS A 122 -32.55 2.72 -11.57
N GLU A 123 -32.90 1.86 -10.62
CA GLU A 123 -32.92 2.21 -9.20
C GLU A 123 -31.51 2.47 -8.67
N VAL A 124 -30.54 1.63 -9.04
CA VAL A 124 -29.13 1.79 -8.65
C VAL A 124 -28.55 3.06 -9.28
N ASN A 125 -28.80 3.32 -10.58
CA ASN A 125 -28.37 4.55 -11.25
C ASN A 125 -28.94 5.79 -10.56
N ARG A 126 -30.25 5.81 -10.29
CA ARG A 126 -30.91 6.91 -9.56
C ARG A 126 -30.26 7.16 -8.20
N LYS A 127 -29.98 6.09 -7.43
CA LYS A 127 -29.33 6.21 -6.13
C LYS A 127 -27.90 6.71 -6.22
N ALA A 128 -27.18 6.28 -7.24
CA ALA A 128 -25.81 6.75 -7.51
C ALA A 128 -25.79 8.25 -7.87
N GLU A 129 -26.75 8.72 -8.66
CA GLU A 129 -26.91 10.15 -8.98
C GLU A 129 -27.27 10.98 -7.73
N GLU A 130 -28.23 10.52 -6.91
CA GLU A 130 -28.60 11.18 -5.64
C GLU A 130 -27.39 11.36 -4.70
N LEU A 131 -26.47 10.40 -4.71
CA LEU A 131 -25.25 10.41 -3.87
C LEU A 131 -24.06 11.10 -4.55
N HIS A 132 -24.27 11.73 -5.71
CA HIS A 132 -23.21 12.36 -6.52
C HIS A 132 -22.05 11.42 -6.89
N MET A 133 -22.35 10.14 -7.10
CA MET A 133 -21.43 9.09 -7.52
C MET A 133 -21.91 8.43 -8.82
N PRO A 134 -22.00 9.16 -9.94
CA PRO A 134 -22.55 8.61 -11.18
C PRO A 134 -21.73 7.40 -11.62
N ILE A 135 -22.44 6.31 -11.92
CA ILE A 135 -21.88 5.04 -12.39
C ILE A 135 -22.93 4.34 -13.25
N ASP A 136 -22.50 3.61 -14.27
CA ASP A 136 -23.41 2.81 -15.09
C ASP A 136 -23.67 1.43 -14.41
N ALA A 137 -24.89 1.24 -13.95
CA ALA A 137 -25.29 0.05 -13.21
C ALA A 137 -25.25 -1.26 -14.04
N ALA A 138 -25.26 -1.17 -15.38
CA ALA A 138 -25.20 -2.32 -16.28
C ALA A 138 -23.76 -2.81 -16.54
N THR A 139 -22.75 -2.02 -16.20
CA THR A 139 -21.34 -2.34 -16.44
C THR A 139 -20.85 -3.45 -15.52
N GLU A 140 -20.14 -4.45 -16.07
CA GLU A 140 -19.46 -5.49 -15.27
C GLU A 140 -18.31 -4.89 -14.47
N VAL A 141 -18.21 -5.27 -13.19
CA VAL A 141 -17.23 -4.69 -12.23
C VAL A 141 -15.78 -4.94 -12.68
N ARG A 142 -15.47 -6.09 -13.31
CA ARG A 142 -14.12 -6.38 -13.82
C ARG A 142 -13.61 -5.39 -14.87
N SER A 143 -14.49 -4.67 -15.56
CA SER A 143 -14.13 -3.68 -16.59
C SER A 143 -13.95 -2.26 -16.00
N LEU A 144 -14.28 -2.06 -14.73
CA LEU A 144 -14.19 -0.77 -14.07
C LEU A 144 -12.77 -0.50 -13.55
N PRO A 145 -12.27 0.74 -13.69
CA PRO A 145 -11.09 1.20 -12.98
C PRO A 145 -11.27 1.11 -11.46
N THR A 146 -10.16 1.05 -10.74
CA THR A 146 -10.12 0.88 -9.26
C THR A 146 -10.95 1.92 -8.50
N ASP A 147 -10.91 3.18 -8.92
CA ASP A 147 -11.70 4.26 -8.30
C ASP A 147 -13.20 4.08 -8.48
N LEU A 148 -13.65 3.58 -9.62
CA LEU A 148 -15.07 3.25 -9.84
C LEU A 148 -15.49 2.01 -9.06
N GLN A 149 -14.64 0.98 -8.96
CA GLN A 149 -14.91 -0.18 -8.10
C GLN A 149 -15.09 0.25 -6.65
N GLN A 150 -14.30 1.22 -6.18
CA GLN A 150 -14.44 1.77 -4.84
C GLN A 150 -15.77 2.51 -4.63
N ARG A 151 -16.24 3.26 -5.65
CA ARG A 151 -17.58 3.88 -5.59
C ARG A 151 -18.67 2.83 -5.51
N VAL A 152 -18.54 1.69 -6.21
CA VAL A 152 -19.49 0.57 -6.11
C VAL A 152 -19.58 0.04 -4.69
N GLU A 153 -18.43 -0.14 -4.00
CA GLU A 153 -18.43 -0.59 -2.59
C GLU A 153 -19.13 0.40 -1.65
N ILE A 154 -18.87 1.70 -1.82
CA ILE A 154 -19.54 2.75 -1.05
C ILE A 154 -21.06 2.72 -1.33
N LEU A 155 -21.44 2.69 -2.61
CA LEU A 155 -22.83 2.63 -3.05
C LEU A 155 -23.55 1.41 -2.47
N LYS A 156 -22.91 0.24 -2.50
CA LYS A 156 -23.40 -1.01 -1.92
C LYS A 156 -23.70 -0.88 -0.42
N ALA A 157 -22.81 -0.22 0.35
CA ALA A 157 -23.03 0.01 1.77
C ALA A 157 -24.20 0.99 2.02
N LEU A 158 -24.26 2.10 1.28
CA LEU A 158 -25.30 3.13 1.40
C LEU A 158 -26.67 2.64 0.91
N TYR A 159 -26.69 1.81 -0.14
CA TYR A 159 -27.92 1.19 -0.63
C TYR A 159 -28.58 0.27 0.43
N ARG A 160 -27.75 -0.35 1.29
CA ARG A 160 -28.21 -1.15 2.43
C ARG A 160 -28.65 -0.32 3.63
N GLY A 161 -28.68 1.01 3.51
CA GLY A 161 -29.15 1.93 4.53
C GLY A 161 -28.09 2.35 5.56
N ALA A 162 -26.80 2.23 5.24
CA ALA A 162 -25.74 2.67 6.14
C ALA A 162 -25.85 4.17 6.42
N GLN A 163 -25.94 4.54 7.69
CA GLN A 163 -25.86 5.91 8.20
C GLN A 163 -24.45 6.20 8.74
N ILE A 164 -23.75 5.16 9.18
CA ILE A 164 -22.38 5.17 9.63
C ILE A 164 -21.54 4.38 8.62
N LEU A 165 -20.57 5.01 7.99
CA LEU A 165 -19.69 4.39 7.01
C LEU A 165 -18.29 4.24 7.58
N ILE A 166 -17.82 3.01 7.74
CA ILE A 166 -16.43 2.71 8.07
C ILE A 166 -15.67 2.50 6.76
N LYS A 167 -14.60 3.25 6.54
CA LYS A 167 -13.73 3.10 5.38
C LYS A 167 -12.30 2.82 5.82
N ASP A 168 -11.82 1.59 5.55
CA ASP A 168 -10.46 1.17 5.93
C ASP A 168 -9.48 1.37 4.78
N GLN A 169 -8.47 2.22 4.98
CA GLN A 169 -7.34 2.54 4.09
C GLN A 169 -7.73 2.76 2.61
N PRO A 170 -8.61 3.73 2.30
CA PRO A 170 -9.22 3.84 0.98
C PRO A 170 -8.30 4.29 -0.16
N THR A 171 -7.15 4.86 0.15
CA THR A 171 -6.35 5.63 -0.81
C THR A 171 -5.06 4.92 -1.24
N SER A 172 -4.83 3.70 -0.76
CA SER A 172 -3.59 2.97 -0.97
C SER A 172 -3.33 2.60 -2.45
N LEU A 173 -4.39 2.52 -3.27
CA LEU A 173 -4.33 2.15 -4.70
C LEU A 173 -4.71 3.30 -5.65
N LEU A 174 -4.87 4.52 -5.13
CA LEU A 174 -5.40 5.66 -5.88
C LEU A 174 -4.32 6.68 -6.21
N GLY A 175 -4.38 7.23 -7.43
CA GLY A 175 -3.59 8.39 -7.81
C GLY A 175 -4.13 9.71 -7.21
N PRO A 176 -3.35 10.80 -7.24
CA PRO A 176 -3.69 12.06 -6.54
C PRO A 176 -5.09 12.59 -6.88
N LYS A 177 -5.45 12.66 -8.16
CA LYS A 177 -6.77 13.13 -8.60
C LYS A 177 -7.91 12.23 -8.14
N GLN A 178 -7.67 10.92 -8.05
CA GLN A 178 -8.65 9.95 -7.56
C GLN A 178 -8.84 10.09 -6.05
N ILE A 179 -7.76 10.42 -5.30
CA ILE A 179 -7.81 10.72 -3.87
C ILE A 179 -8.66 11.97 -3.62
N GLU A 180 -8.40 13.08 -4.34
CA GLU A 180 -9.20 14.30 -4.24
C GLU A 180 -10.70 14.03 -4.49
N ASN A 181 -11.01 13.27 -5.54
CA ASN A 181 -12.39 12.88 -5.85
C ASN A 181 -13.03 12.05 -4.72
N LEU A 182 -12.29 11.12 -4.13
CA LEU A 182 -12.79 10.32 -3.01
C LEU A 182 -13.05 11.17 -1.77
N LEU A 183 -12.12 12.07 -1.42
CA LEU A 183 -12.28 12.97 -0.28
C LEU A 183 -13.48 13.89 -0.46
N MET A 184 -13.72 14.36 -1.69
CA MET A 184 -14.92 15.13 -2.04
C MET A 184 -16.21 14.31 -1.87
N ILE A 185 -16.23 13.05 -2.32
CA ILE A 185 -17.37 12.13 -2.11
C ILE A 185 -17.64 11.96 -0.62
N LEU A 186 -16.63 11.70 0.20
CA LEU A 186 -16.80 11.54 1.66
C LEU A 186 -17.31 12.83 2.31
N SER A 187 -16.83 14.00 1.89
CA SER A 187 -17.34 15.29 2.38
C SER A 187 -18.80 15.49 2.02
N ASN A 188 -19.21 15.21 0.79
CA ASN A 188 -20.60 15.29 0.34
C ASN A 188 -21.53 14.35 1.13
N LEU A 189 -21.05 13.13 1.43
CA LEU A 189 -21.81 12.18 2.24
C LEU A 189 -21.99 12.68 3.68
N ARG A 190 -20.96 13.25 4.31
CA ARG A 190 -21.08 13.90 5.62
C ARG A 190 -22.11 15.01 5.58
N ASP A 191 -22.04 15.90 4.59
CA ASP A 191 -22.94 17.05 4.44
C ASP A 191 -24.39 16.61 4.16
N SER A 192 -24.57 15.45 3.51
CA SER A 192 -25.86 14.78 3.31
C SER A 192 -26.40 14.05 4.56
N GLY A 193 -25.67 14.07 5.68
CA GLY A 193 -26.13 13.56 6.96
C GLY A 193 -25.50 12.23 7.41
N HIS A 194 -24.61 11.64 6.64
CA HIS A 194 -23.89 10.43 7.03
C HIS A 194 -22.74 10.77 7.99
N SER A 195 -22.35 9.79 8.81
CA SER A 195 -21.18 9.90 9.69
C SER A 195 -20.14 8.89 9.23
N ILE A 196 -18.87 9.29 9.19
CA ILE A 196 -17.83 8.53 8.53
C ILE A 196 -16.67 8.27 9.50
N ILE A 197 -16.25 7.02 9.61
CA ILE A 197 -15.01 6.64 10.25
C ILE A 197 -14.00 6.31 9.14
N LEU A 198 -12.99 7.15 9.01
CA LEU A 198 -11.91 6.94 8.04
C LEU A 198 -10.68 6.39 8.75
N VAL A 199 -10.25 5.19 8.38
CA VAL A 199 -9.02 4.58 8.91
C VAL A 199 -7.90 4.82 7.93
N THR A 200 -6.84 5.50 8.36
CA THR A 200 -5.67 5.78 7.49
C THR A 200 -4.40 5.93 8.32
N HIS A 201 -3.27 5.96 7.64
CA HIS A 201 -1.97 6.35 8.18
C HIS A 201 -1.37 7.54 7.42
N LYS A 202 -2.06 8.09 6.42
CA LYS A 202 -1.61 9.19 5.56
C LYS A 202 -2.03 10.53 6.14
N LEU A 203 -1.04 11.32 6.59
CA LEU A 203 -1.25 12.57 7.34
C LEU A 203 -1.89 13.67 6.50
N ALA A 204 -1.48 13.81 5.23
CA ALA A 204 -2.02 14.82 4.32
C ALA A 204 -3.54 14.69 4.16
N GLU A 205 -4.04 13.46 3.95
CA GLU A 205 -5.48 13.19 3.84
C GLU A 205 -6.24 13.56 5.11
N VAL A 206 -5.62 13.29 6.28
CA VAL A 206 -6.22 13.59 7.58
C VAL A 206 -6.40 15.09 7.76
N VAL A 207 -5.35 15.89 7.48
CA VAL A 207 -5.39 17.35 7.62
C VAL A 207 -6.45 17.96 6.70
N GLU A 208 -6.64 17.37 5.51
CA GLU A 208 -7.60 17.87 4.51
C GLU A 208 -9.05 17.64 4.93
N ILE A 209 -9.40 16.39 5.37
CA ILE A 209 -10.80 16.00 5.48
C ILE A 209 -11.32 15.87 6.92
N ALA A 210 -10.44 15.60 7.91
CA ALA A 210 -10.88 15.23 9.24
C ALA A 210 -11.57 16.38 9.99
N ASP A 211 -12.74 16.11 10.57
CA ASP A 211 -13.34 16.97 11.58
C ASP A 211 -12.75 16.68 12.96
N ARG A 212 -12.39 15.42 13.20
CA ARG A 212 -11.72 14.95 14.41
C ARG A 212 -10.79 13.78 14.10
N VAL A 213 -9.73 13.66 14.87
CA VAL A 213 -8.71 12.59 14.73
C VAL A 213 -8.53 11.89 16.07
N THR A 214 -8.59 10.58 16.09
CA THR A 214 -8.13 9.75 17.21
C THR A 214 -6.90 8.97 16.79
N VAL A 215 -5.80 9.10 17.55
CA VAL A 215 -4.53 8.42 17.25
C VAL A 215 -4.41 7.17 18.11
N LEU A 216 -4.23 6.02 17.45
CA LEU A 216 -3.87 4.76 18.09
C LEU A 216 -2.37 4.46 17.92
N ARG A 217 -1.75 3.97 18.98
CA ARG A 217 -0.36 3.49 18.98
C ARG A 217 -0.24 2.28 19.88
N LYS A 218 0.29 1.17 19.34
CA LYS A 218 0.51 -0.10 20.07
C LYS A 218 -0.73 -0.58 20.83
N GLY A 219 -1.90 -0.49 20.19
CA GLY A 219 -3.16 -0.95 20.76
C GLY A 219 -3.82 -0.03 21.78
N THR A 220 -3.28 1.18 22.02
CA THR A 220 -3.86 2.15 22.96
C THR A 220 -4.19 3.47 22.28
N ARG A 221 -5.18 4.21 22.80
CA ARG A 221 -5.47 5.59 22.38
C ARG A 221 -4.43 6.53 22.96
N VAL A 222 -3.72 7.25 22.10
CA VAL A 222 -2.74 8.28 22.50
C VAL A 222 -3.41 9.61 22.75
N THR A 223 -4.24 10.05 21.81
CA THR A 223 -4.92 11.35 21.87
C THR A 223 -6.15 11.37 20.95
N SER A 224 -7.03 12.34 21.18
CA SER A 224 -8.09 12.71 20.24
C SER A 224 -8.09 14.23 20.10
N MET A 225 -8.17 14.72 18.87
CA MET A 225 -8.00 16.14 18.53
C MET A 225 -9.10 16.58 17.56
N ASP A 226 -9.72 17.74 17.83
CA ASP A 226 -10.70 18.34 16.93
C ASP A 226 -10.01 19.17 15.83
N ARG A 227 -10.70 19.40 14.71
CA ARG A 227 -10.21 20.18 13.56
C ARG A 227 -9.67 21.55 14.02
N GLY A 228 -8.50 21.93 13.50
CA GLY A 228 -7.81 23.17 13.85
C GLY A 228 -6.88 23.05 15.05
N SER A 229 -6.87 21.91 15.79
CA SER A 229 -5.94 21.65 16.88
C SER A 229 -4.80 20.69 16.49
N PHE A 230 -4.73 20.27 15.24
CA PHE A 230 -3.68 19.38 14.72
C PHE A 230 -3.15 19.85 13.37
N ASP A 231 -1.91 19.50 13.11
CA ASP A 231 -1.19 19.61 11.83
C ASP A 231 -0.43 18.30 11.56
N GLU A 232 0.20 18.17 10.41
CA GLU A 232 0.97 16.97 10.07
C GLU A 232 2.06 16.63 11.08
N LYS A 233 2.71 17.64 11.66
CA LYS A 233 3.80 17.43 12.63
C LYS A 233 3.28 16.87 13.96
N SER A 234 2.23 17.47 14.50
CA SER A 234 1.60 17.01 15.75
C SER A 234 1.02 15.60 15.60
N LEU A 235 0.40 15.31 14.44
CA LEU A 235 -0.11 13.99 14.13
C LEU A 235 1.01 12.95 14.00
N ALA A 236 2.10 13.26 13.27
CA ALA A 236 3.27 12.41 13.15
C ALA A 236 3.90 12.10 14.53
N HIS A 237 4.04 13.11 15.36
CA HIS A 237 4.56 12.93 16.74
C HIS A 237 3.64 12.03 17.58
N ALA A 238 2.33 12.23 17.51
CA ALA A 238 1.37 11.39 18.23
C ALA A 238 1.41 9.92 17.77
N MET A 239 1.58 9.70 16.46
CA MET A 239 1.66 8.36 15.88
C MET A 239 2.93 7.60 16.29
N THR A 240 4.09 8.21 16.12
CA THR A 240 5.39 7.55 16.28
C THR A 240 5.96 7.68 17.70
N GLY A 241 5.63 8.77 18.41
CA GLY A 241 6.22 9.14 19.69
C GLY A 241 7.66 9.65 19.59
N GLN A 242 8.14 9.89 18.37
CA GLN A 242 9.47 10.42 18.07
C GLN A 242 9.36 11.58 17.06
N GLU A 243 10.30 12.49 17.07
CA GLU A 243 10.45 13.43 15.95
C GLU A 243 10.86 12.64 14.70
N ARG A 244 10.25 12.97 13.53
CA ARG A 244 10.64 12.34 12.25
C ARG A 244 12.14 12.46 12.07
N ILE A 245 12.81 11.35 11.77
CA ILE A 245 14.23 11.34 11.41
C ILE A 245 14.37 12.18 10.14
N GLN A 246 15.13 13.27 10.23
CA GLN A 246 15.51 14.04 9.04
C GLN A 246 16.43 13.15 8.20
N LEU A 247 16.02 12.86 6.98
CA LEU A 247 16.86 12.09 6.05
C LEU A 247 18.06 12.95 5.63
N PRO A 248 19.23 12.33 5.37
CA PRO A 248 20.42 13.04 4.94
C PRO A 248 20.17 13.82 3.64
N GLU A 249 20.80 15.01 3.56
CA GLU A 249 20.71 15.86 2.37
C GLU A 249 21.26 15.14 1.13
N ARG A 250 20.64 15.42 -0.02
CA ARG A 250 21.03 14.86 -1.32
C ARG A 250 22.45 15.29 -1.70
N ARG A 251 23.34 14.35 -1.91
CA ARG A 251 24.67 14.61 -2.50
C ARG A 251 24.51 14.76 -4.01
N LYS A 252 25.03 15.85 -4.58
CA LYS A 252 25.12 16.02 -6.04
C LYS A 252 26.21 15.09 -6.57
N ASN A 253 25.81 14.06 -7.30
CA ASN A 253 26.75 13.23 -8.03
C ASN A 253 27.09 13.92 -9.36
N ASN A 254 28.34 14.36 -9.54
CA ASN A 254 28.80 15.13 -10.72
C ASN A 254 29.69 14.30 -11.67
N ASN A 255 29.75 12.98 -11.52
CA ASN A 255 30.63 12.16 -12.34
C ASN A 255 29.99 11.80 -13.72
N LYS A 256 30.41 12.49 -14.76
CA LYS A 256 29.89 12.32 -16.14
C LYS A 256 30.51 11.15 -16.94
N ASN A 257 31.47 10.39 -16.40
CA ASN A 257 32.23 9.38 -17.14
C ASN A 257 32.25 7.99 -16.48
N GLU A 258 31.24 7.64 -15.68
CA GLU A 258 31.16 6.32 -15.04
C GLU A 258 30.33 5.34 -15.89
N VAL A 259 30.69 4.06 -15.83
CA VAL A 259 29.93 2.96 -16.41
C VAL A 259 28.54 2.96 -15.76
N LEU A 260 27.48 2.92 -16.57
CA LEU A 260 26.10 2.90 -16.06
C LEU A 260 25.83 1.60 -15.31
N ALA A 261 25.21 1.69 -14.15
CA ALA A 261 24.82 0.53 -13.37
C ALA A 261 23.69 -0.27 -14.04
N LEU A 262 22.74 0.45 -14.65
CA LEU A 262 21.65 -0.13 -15.43
C LEU A 262 21.40 0.71 -16.67
N GLU A 263 21.22 0.06 -17.82
CA GLU A 263 20.77 0.70 -19.04
C GLU A 263 19.68 -0.15 -19.70
N VAL A 264 18.55 0.48 -20.01
CA VAL A 264 17.43 -0.11 -20.75
C VAL A 264 17.27 0.63 -22.06
N ARG A 265 17.29 -0.09 -23.19
CA ARG A 265 17.24 0.47 -24.54
C ARG A 265 16.03 -0.09 -25.29
N ASN A 266 15.16 0.80 -25.77
CA ASN A 266 14.01 0.51 -26.64
C ASN A 266 13.20 -0.71 -26.20
N LEU A 267 12.92 -0.81 -24.88
CA LEU A 267 12.20 -1.92 -24.30
C LEU A 267 10.76 -1.94 -24.79
N LEU A 268 10.34 -3.08 -25.36
CA LEU A 268 8.99 -3.32 -25.83
C LEU A 268 8.46 -4.61 -25.21
N VAL A 269 7.26 -4.56 -24.65
CA VAL A 269 6.59 -5.71 -24.03
C VAL A 269 5.12 -5.70 -24.43
N HIS A 270 4.69 -6.74 -25.15
CA HIS A 270 3.30 -6.92 -25.51
C HIS A 270 2.45 -7.31 -24.29
N SER A 271 1.22 -6.77 -24.25
CA SER A 271 0.23 -7.17 -23.24
C SER A 271 -0.19 -8.62 -23.45
N THR A 272 -0.42 -9.32 -22.34
CA THR A 272 -1.06 -10.65 -22.37
C THR A 272 -2.59 -10.55 -22.44
N ILE A 273 -3.14 -9.36 -22.23
CA ILE A 273 -4.59 -9.08 -22.19
C ILE A 273 -4.87 -7.93 -23.17
N GLY A 274 -5.25 -8.27 -24.40
CA GLY A 274 -5.57 -7.29 -25.44
C GLY A 274 -4.42 -7.02 -26.43
N ASP A 275 -4.73 -6.28 -27.48
CA ASP A 275 -3.83 -6.00 -28.61
C ASP A 275 -3.15 -4.63 -28.43
N PHE A 276 -2.37 -4.48 -27.34
CA PHE A 276 -1.60 -3.24 -27.07
C PHE A 276 -0.27 -3.58 -26.40
N ASN A 277 0.66 -2.61 -26.38
CA ASN A 277 1.94 -2.74 -25.69
C ASN A 277 1.81 -2.30 -24.23
N SER A 278 2.16 -3.17 -23.28
CA SER A 278 2.27 -2.81 -21.86
C SER A 278 3.48 -1.89 -21.62
N VAL A 279 4.58 -2.11 -22.37
CA VAL A 279 5.74 -1.21 -22.43
C VAL A 279 6.05 -0.95 -23.90
N ASP A 280 6.25 0.31 -24.27
CA ASP A 280 6.35 0.73 -25.67
C ASP A 280 7.51 1.70 -25.87
N ASP A 281 8.58 1.20 -26.50
CA ASP A 281 9.81 1.93 -26.84
C ASP A 281 10.44 2.67 -25.63
N LEU A 282 10.52 2.00 -24.49
CA LEU A 282 11.03 2.60 -23.25
C LEU A 282 12.56 2.52 -23.17
N SER A 283 13.19 3.69 -23.02
CA SER A 283 14.64 3.79 -22.78
C SER A 283 14.93 4.68 -21.58
N PHE A 284 15.80 4.19 -20.68
CA PHE A 284 16.31 4.92 -19.53
C PHE A 284 17.61 4.31 -19.01
N HIS A 285 18.28 5.01 -18.10
CA HIS A 285 19.48 4.52 -17.45
C HIS A 285 19.52 4.94 -15.98
N VAL A 286 20.33 4.23 -15.18
CA VAL A 286 20.62 4.57 -13.78
C VAL A 286 22.13 4.58 -13.59
N ALA A 287 22.67 5.70 -13.12
CA ALA A 287 24.08 5.85 -12.82
C ALA A 287 24.44 5.27 -11.43
N PRO A 288 25.71 4.91 -11.17
CA PRO A 288 26.15 4.58 -9.81
C PRO A 288 25.90 5.73 -8.84
N GLY A 289 25.43 5.42 -7.64
CA GLY A 289 25.10 6.42 -6.63
C GLY A 289 23.86 7.28 -6.96
N GLU A 290 22.99 6.80 -7.85
CA GLU A 290 21.74 7.46 -8.24
C GLU A 290 20.53 6.64 -7.82
N ILE A 291 19.46 7.33 -7.40
CA ILE A 291 18.12 6.77 -7.28
C ILE A 291 17.26 7.33 -8.41
N LEU A 292 16.92 6.49 -9.40
CA LEU A 292 15.91 6.80 -10.41
C LEU A 292 14.55 6.31 -9.93
N GLY A 293 13.62 7.23 -9.72
CA GLY A 293 12.24 6.90 -9.39
C GLY A 293 11.37 6.79 -10.64
N ILE A 294 10.55 5.74 -10.72
CA ILE A 294 9.53 5.61 -11.76
C ILE A 294 8.18 5.91 -11.16
N ALA A 295 7.53 6.98 -11.66
CA ALA A 295 6.18 7.38 -11.35
C ALA A 295 5.20 6.87 -12.41
N GLY A 296 3.96 6.58 -12.00
CA GLY A 296 2.87 6.22 -12.91
C GLY A 296 1.69 5.67 -12.14
N VAL A 297 0.50 5.77 -12.71
CA VAL A 297 -0.68 5.08 -12.17
C VAL A 297 -0.52 3.58 -12.41
N GLU A 298 -1.04 2.76 -11.51
CA GLU A 298 -1.01 1.30 -11.64
C GLU A 298 -1.51 0.84 -13.01
N GLY A 299 -0.84 -0.14 -13.61
CA GLY A 299 -1.18 -0.68 -14.94
C GLY A 299 -0.55 0.06 -16.12
N ASN A 300 0.37 0.98 -15.89
CA ASN A 300 1.10 1.68 -16.95
C ASN A 300 2.42 1.01 -17.38
N GLY A 301 2.61 -0.29 -17.07
CA GLY A 301 3.77 -1.07 -17.51
C GLY A 301 4.87 -1.26 -16.46
N GLN A 302 4.70 -0.73 -15.24
CA GLN A 302 5.69 -0.86 -14.16
C GLN A 302 6.00 -2.32 -13.86
N ARG A 303 4.98 -3.17 -13.74
CA ARG A 303 5.14 -4.59 -13.44
C ARG A 303 5.93 -5.32 -14.53
N GLU A 304 5.61 -5.05 -15.78
CA GLU A 304 6.31 -5.66 -16.93
C GLU A 304 7.79 -5.24 -16.99
N ILE A 305 8.10 -3.99 -16.63
CA ILE A 305 9.49 -3.52 -16.49
C ILE A 305 10.20 -4.33 -15.40
N VAL A 306 9.60 -4.47 -14.22
CA VAL A 306 10.17 -5.23 -13.09
C VAL A 306 10.36 -6.69 -13.47
N ASP A 307 9.36 -7.34 -14.07
CA ASP A 307 9.44 -8.72 -14.53
C ASP A 307 10.56 -8.93 -15.56
N CYS A 308 10.72 -7.97 -16.49
CA CYS A 308 11.82 -7.98 -17.45
C CYS A 308 13.17 -7.77 -16.76
N LEU A 309 13.30 -6.87 -15.78
CA LEU A 309 14.53 -6.62 -15.04
C LEU A 309 14.91 -7.81 -14.15
N PHE A 310 13.97 -8.49 -13.54
CA PHE A 310 14.23 -9.69 -12.74
C PHE A 310 14.47 -10.95 -13.58
N GLY A 311 14.19 -10.89 -14.90
CA GLY A 311 14.31 -12.04 -15.82
C GLY A 311 13.17 -13.05 -15.69
N LEU A 312 12.03 -12.61 -15.15
CA LEU A 312 10.80 -13.39 -15.06
C LEU A 312 10.03 -13.37 -16.39
N LYS A 313 10.22 -12.29 -17.17
CA LYS A 313 9.71 -12.13 -18.53
C LYS A 313 10.83 -11.70 -19.47
N THR A 314 10.85 -12.24 -20.69
CA THR A 314 11.74 -11.77 -21.75
C THR A 314 11.02 -10.67 -22.52
N PRO A 315 11.64 -9.49 -22.76
CA PRO A 315 11.01 -8.45 -23.56
C PRO A 315 10.89 -8.91 -25.02
N ASP A 316 9.90 -8.38 -25.73
CA ASP A 316 9.68 -8.67 -27.17
C ASP A 316 10.72 -7.96 -28.03
N GLN A 317 11.18 -6.77 -27.62
CA GLN A 317 12.28 -6.02 -28.23
C GLN A 317 13.05 -5.21 -27.19
N GLY A 318 14.24 -4.76 -27.58
CA GLY A 318 15.10 -3.93 -26.75
C GLY A 318 16.15 -4.71 -25.97
N ASN A 319 16.99 -3.99 -25.22
CA ASN A 319 18.10 -4.56 -24.48
C ASN A 319 18.12 -4.06 -23.03
N ILE A 320 18.57 -4.93 -22.13
CA ILE A 320 18.81 -4.63 -20.71
C ILE A 320 20.28 -4.93 -20.42
N LEU A 321 21.03 -3.89 -20.03
CA LEU A 321 22.44 -4.01 -19.70
C LEU A 321 22.66 -3.66 -18.21
N ILE A 322 23.45 -4.47 -17.52
CA ILE A 322 23.95 -4.23 -16.17
C ILE A 322 25.47 -4.11 -16.25
N GLU A 323 26.02 -2.94 -15.89
CA GLU A 323 27.45 -2.65 -16.02
C GLU A 323 27.98 -3.05 -17.43
N GLU A 324 27.31 -2.57 -18.49
CA GLU A 324 27.60 -2.85 -19.90
C GLU A 324 27.41 -4.31 -20.35
N ARG A 325 27.04 -5.22 -19.46
CA ARG A 325 26.74 -6.62 -19.79
C ARG A 325 25.30 -6.78 -20.23
N ASP A 326 25.06 -7.28 -21.43
CA ASP A 326 23.74 -7.60 -21.90
C ASP A 326 23.19 -8.83 -21.13
N VAL A 327 22.07 -8.60 -20.43
CA VAL A 327 21.36 -9.63 -19.65
C VAL A 327 19.93 -9.85 -20.16
N THR A 328 19.58 -9.35 -21.33
CA THR A 328 18.20 -9.27 -21.85
C THR A 328 17.47 -10.61 -21.83
N GLY A 329 18.04 -11.65 -22.42
CA GLY A 329 17.47 -13.02 -22.44
C GLY A 329 17.92 -13.91 -21.28
N SER A 330 18.61 -13.34 -20.28
CA SER A 330 19.24 -14.13 -19.23
C SER A 330 18.27 -14.50 -18.12
N ALA A 331 18.42 -15.72 -17.58
CA ALA A 331 17.67 -16.18 -16.41
C ALA A 331 17.99 -15.34 -15.16
N PRO A 332 17.09 -15.30 -14.15
CA PRO A 332 17.28 -14.52 -12.91
C PRO A 332 18.63 -14.75 -12.21
N ILE A 333 19.13 -15.99 -12.21
CA ILE A 333 20.42 -16.33 -11.60
C ILE A 333 21.61 -15.62 -12.25
N VAL A 334 21.58 -15.38 -13.58
CA VAL A 334 22.64 -14.68 -14.29
C VAL A 334 22.63 -13.21 -13.93
N ARG A 335 21.45 -12.60 -13.81
CA ARG A 335 21.27 -11.20 -13.39
C ARG A 335 21.72 -10.97 -11.96
N ARG A 336 21.44 -11.91 -11.06
CA ARG A 336 21.96 -11.87 -9.68
C ARG A 336 23.50 -11.96 -9.65
N LYS A 337 24.11 -12.77 -10.51
CA LYS A 337 25.59 -12.82 -10.66
C LYS A 337 26.14 -11.53 -11.27
N ALA A 338 25.35 -10.78 -12.02
CA ALA A 338 25.67 -9.44 -12.49
C ALA A 338 25.33 -8.35 -11.44
N CYS A 339 25.26 -8.71 -10.15
CA CYS A 339 25.06 -7.81 -9.02
C CYS A 339 23.72 -7.07 -9.01
N LEU A 340 22.64 -7.66 -9.56
CA LEU A 340 21.29 -7.14 -9.40
C LEU A 340 20.68 -7.62 -8.09
N GLY A 341 20.29 -6.68 -7.22
CA GLY A 341 19.46 -6.91 -6.04
C GLY A 341 17.97 -6.63 -6.36
N ALA A 342 17.06 -7.32 -5.67
CA ALA A 342 15.63 -7.25 -5.94
C ALA A 342 14.82 -7.17 -4.65
N ILE A 343 14.02 -6.11 -4.50
CA ILE A 343 12.98 -6.00 -3.48
C ILE A 343 11.65 -5.99 -4.22
N PRO A 344 10.89 -7.10 -4.23
CA PRO A 344 9.60 -7.16 -4.90
C PRO A 344 8.49 -6.53 -4.03
N GLU A 345 7.43 -6.05 -4.68
CA GLU A 345 6.22 -5.55 -4.04
C GLU A 345 5.58 -6.60 -3.13
N ASP A 346 5.35 -7.81 -3.66
CA ASP A 346 4.82 -8.93 -2.88
C ASP A 346 5.97 -9.66 -2.15
N ARG A 347 6.30 -9.15 -0.96
CA ARG A 347 7.34 -9.77 -0.12
C ARG A 347 7.02 -11.18 0.32
N GLN A 348 5.73 -11.55 0.44
CA GLN A 348 5.30 -12.87 0.94
C GLN A 348 5.23 -13.91 -0.17
N GLY A 349 4.78 -13.53 -1.38
CA GLY A 349 4.66 -14.44 -2.51
C GLY A 349 5.95 -14.52 -3.35
N LEU A 350 6.67 -13.41 -3.50
CA LEU A 350 7.87 -13.33 -4.36
C LEU A 350 9.17 -13.09 -3.58
N GLY A 351 9.07 -12.39 -2.45
CA GLY A 351 10.25 -11.99 -1.67
C GLY A 351 10.76 -13.07 -0.73
N LEU A 352 9.91 -13.82 -0.09
CA LEU A 352 10.24 -14.77 0.99
C LEU A 352 9.54 -16.12 0.77
N VAL A 353 10.14 -17.17 1.32
CA VAL A 353 9.47 -18.47 1.49
C VAL A 353 9.02 -18.55 2.94
N LEU A 354 7.72 -18.34 3.21
CA LEU A 354 7.18 -18.17 4.56
C LEU A 354 7.34 -19.41 5.45
N ASP A 355 7.30 -20.61 4.87
CA ASP A 355 7.48 -21.88 5.59
C ASP A 355 8.93 -22.17 5.97
N MET A 356 9.89 -21.47 5.34
CA MET A 356 11.31 -21.55 5.68
C MET A 356 11.64 -20.67 6.90
N THR A 357 12.73 -21.05 7.56
CA THR A 357 13.31 -20.24 8.63
C THR A 357 13.95 -18.96 8.08
N ILE A 358 14.23 -18.00 8.95
CA ILE A 358 14.93 -16.77 8.62
C ILE A 358 16.29 -17.07 8.00
N GLY A 359 17.07 -18.00 8.62
CA GLY A 359 18.39 -18.39 8.13
C GLY A 359 18.36 -19.00 6.72
N GLU A 360 17.36 -19.84 6.44
CA GLU A 360 17.16 -20.42 5.10
C GLU A 360 16.84 -19.37 4.06
N ASN A 361 15.94 -18.40 4.37
CA ASN A 361 15.62 -17.27 3.49
C ASN A 361 16.86 -16.40 3.20
N ILE A 362 17.69 -16.09 4.20
CA ILE A 362 18.94 -15.33 4.02
C ILE A 362 19.95 -16.12 3.18
N ALA A 363 20.03 -17.45 3.39
CA ALA A 363 21.00 -18.28 2.70
C ALA A 363 20.76 -18.38 1.17
N MET A 364 19.51 -18.27 0.70
CA MET A 364 19.15 -18.50 -0.71
C MET A 364 20.03 -17.72 -1.68
N SER A 365 20.23 -16.41 -1.48
CA SER A 365 21.07 -15.58 -2.36
C SER A 365 22.56 -15.98 -2.33
N LYS A 366 23.06 -16.40 -1.18
CA LYS A 366 24.46 -16.74 -0.96
C LYS A 366 24.80 -18.19 -1.32
N ILE A 367 23.83 -19.09 -1.32
CA ILE A 367 23.96 -20.46 -1.88
C ILE A 367 24.20 -20.36 -3.39
N ILE A 368 23.47 -19.48 -4.08
CA ILE A 368 23.62 -19.24 -5.52
C ILE A 368 25.02 -18.73 -5.88
N SER A 369 25.61 -17.89 -5.03
CA SER A 369 26.99 -17.40 -5.21
C SER A 369 28.07 -18.41 -4.81
N GLY A 370 27.69 -19.57 -4.25
CA GLY A 370 28.62 -20.62 -3.79
C GLY A 370 29.21 -20.40 -2.39
N LYS A 371 28.85 -19.31 -1.69
CA LYS A 371 29.43 -19.00 -0.36
C LYS A 371 29.14 -20.08 0.68
N TYR A 372 27.93 -20.62 0.69
CA TYR A 372 27.47 -21.61 1.67
C TYR A 372 27.45 -23.06 1.14
N SER A 373 27.82 -23.26 -0.14
CA SER A 373 27.81 -24.59 -0.75
C SER A 373 29.24 -25.08 -1.04
N ARG A 374 29.50 -26.34 -0.70
CA ARG A 374 30.71 -27.04 -1.11
C ARG A 374 30.32 -28.44 -1.56
N ILE A 375 30.63 -28.79 -2.82
CA ILE A 375 30.35 -30.12 -3.39
C ILE A 375 28.84 -30.51 -3.23
N GLY A 376 27.92 -29.52 -3.43
CA GLY A 376 26.48 -29.75 -3.29
C GLY A 376 25.94 -29.82 -1.85
N LEU A 377 26.78 -29.74 -0.84
CA LEU A 377 26.37 -29.73 0.57
C LEU A 377 26.35 -28.30 1.12
N ILE A 378 25.29 -27.97 1.84
CA ILE A 378 25.12 -26.65 2.46
C ILE A 378 25.73 -26.66 3.86
N LYS A 379 26.52 -25.65 4.18
CA LYS A 379 27.17 -25.45 5.48
C LYS A 379 26.23 -24.72 6.44
N TRP A 380 25.21 -25.40 6.94
CA TRP A 380 24.17 -24.81 7.80
C TRP A 380 24.70 -24.12 9.06
N GLY A 381 25.78 -24.64 9.67
CA GLY A 381 26.43 -23.98 10.81
C GLY A 381 27.00 -22.60 10.47
N GLN A 382 27.56 -22.42 9.27
CA GLN A 382 28.04 -21.13 8.79
C GLN A 382 26.87 -20.20 8.43
N VAL A 383 25.81 -20.74 7.84
CA VAL A 383 24.58 -19.98 7.57
C VAL A 383 24.01 -19.42 8.87
N ALA A 384 23.90 -20.25 9.91
CA ALA A 384 23.34 -19.82 11.19
C ALA A 384 24.20 -18.71 11.84
N SER A 385 25.52 -18.88 11.88
CA SER A 385 26.43 -17.87 12.43
C SER A 385 26.37 -16.53 11.69
N ASP A 386 26.53 -16.55 10.37
CA ASP A 386 26.48 -15.34 9.54
C ASP A 386 25.10 -14.66 9.62
N SER A 387 24.03 -15.46 9.73
CA SER A 387 22.68 -14.91 9.83
C SER A 387 22.44 -14.18 11.15
N VAL A 388 22.96 -14.66 12.29
CA VAL A 388 22.82 -13.95 13.57
C VAL A 388 23.42 -12.54 13.51
N GLU A 389 24.62 -12.40 12.91
CA GLU A 389 25.25 -11.09 12.75
C GLU A 389 24.43 -10.17 11.84
N LEU A 390 23.97 -10.70 10.72
CA LEU A 390 23.15 -9.95 9.75
C LEU A 390 21.80 -9.53 10.35
N LEU A 391 21.15 -10.40 11.13
CA LEU A 391 19.88 -10.08 11.78
C LEU A 391 20.02 -8.96 12.82
N LYS A 392 21.16 -8.89 13.50
CA LYS A 392 21.47 -7.77 14.41
C LYS A 392 21.75 -6.50 13.65
N GLU A 393 22.53 -6.53 12.57
CA GLU A 393 22.83 -5.39 11.73
C GLU A 393 21.57 -4.76 11.14
N TYR A 394 20.61 -5.61 10.72
CA TYR A 394 19.36 -5.16 10.12
C TYR A 394 18.20 -5.04 11.14
N ASP A 395 18.48 -5.11 12.45
CA ASP A 395 17.49 -5.00 13.53
C ASP A 395 16.25 -5.88 13.30
N VAL A 396 16.45 -7.13 12.88
CA VAL A 396 15.36 -8.12 12.76
C VAL A 396 15.05 -8.69 14.15
N ARG A 397 13.80 -8.75 14.51
CA ARG A 397 13.36 -9.21 15.83
C ARG A 397 12.34 -10.34 15.74
N PRO A 398 12.61 -11.50 16.39
CA PRO A 398 13.82 -11.84 17.16
C PRO A 398 15.03 -12.09 16.24
N PRO A 399 16.29 -11.84 16.70
CA PRO A 399 17.51 -12.10 15.93
C PRO A 399 17.92 -13.58 15.98
N ASP A 400 16.98 -14.47 15.72
CA ASP A 400 17.14 -15.92 15.75
C ASP A 400 16.89 -16.52 14.35
N PRO A 401 17.93 -17.04 13.67
CA PRO A 401 17.80 -17.60 12.33
C PRO A 401 16.94 -18.87 12.25
N SER A 402 16.62 -19.52 13.37
CA SER A 402 15.81 -20.74 13.40
C SER A 402 14.29 -20.47 13.40
N VAL A 403 13.87 -19.23 13.63
CA VAL A 403 12.47 -18.83 13.66
C VAL A 403 11.86 -18.91 12.26
N LYS A 404 10.63 -19.41 12.15
CA LYS A 404 9.87 -19.43 10.89
C LYS A 404 9.52 -18.01 10.45
N THR A 405 9.76 -17.70 9.17
CA THR A 405 9.51 -16.39 8.59
C THR A 405 8.03 -15.99 8.64
N SER A 406 7.10 -16.96 8.56
CA SER A 406 5.65 -16.74 8.68
C SER A 406 5.21 -16.16 10.03
N SER A 407 5.99 -16.36 11.10
CA SER A 407 5.65 -15.86 12.45
C SER A 407 6.02 -14.39 12.68
N LEU A 408 6.70 -13.75 11.73
CA LEU A 408 7.18 -12.38 11.86
C LEU A 408 6.17 -11.34 11.38
N SER A 409 6.25 -10.14 11.98
CA SER A 409 5.52 -8.97 11.45
C SER A 409 6.02 -8.56 10.06
N GLY A 410 5.16 -7.89 9.27
CA GLY A 410 5.50 -7.42 7.93
C GLY A 410 6.78 -6.56 7.89
N GLY A 411 7.00 -5.71 8.89
CA GLY A 411 8.23 -4.91 9.00
C GLY A 411 9.47 -5.78 9.20
N ASN A 412 9.42 -6.82 10.05
CA ASN A 412 10.55 -7.74 10.20
C ASN A 412 10.77 -8.62 8.96
N GLN A 413 9.69 -9.04 8.28
CA GLN A 413 9.79 -9.73 6.99
C GLN A 413 10.51 -8.87 5.94
N GLN A 414 10.18 -7.58 5.86
CA GLN A 414 10.85 -6.65 4.95
C GLN A 414 12.33 -6.45 5.29
N LYS A 415 12.67 -6.36 6.58
CA LYS A 415 14.05 -6.29 7.04
C LYS A 415 14.87 -7.53 6.62
N ILE A 416 14.26 -8.73 6.56
CA ILE A 416 14.91 -9.94 6.05
C ILE A 416 15.18 -9.83 4.55
N VAL A 417 14.21 -9.34 3.75
CA VAL A 417 14.41 -9.10 2.32
C VAL A 417 15.58 -8.15 2.11
N LEU A 418 15.58 -6.99 2.80
CA LEU A 418 16.66 -6.01 2.75
C LEU A 418 18.02 -6.62 3.15
N ALA A 419 18.07 -7.32 4.28
CA ALA A 419 19.28 -7.96 4.77
C ALA A 419 19.85 -8.95 3.73
N ARG A 420 19.00 -9.78 3.13
CA ARG A 420 19.37 -10.73 2.10
C ARG A 420 19.91 -10.05 0.85
N GLU A 421 19.18 -9.08 0.33
CA GLU A 421 19.53 -8.43 -0.95
C GLU A 421 20.74 -7.50 -0.78
N MET A 422 20.77 -6.65 0.24
CA MET A 422 21.84 -5.67 0.43
C MET A 422 23.16 -6.29 0.92
N SER A 423 23.11 -7.45 1.63
CA SER A 423 24.33 -8.16 2.05
C SER A 423 25.11 -8.80 0.89
N THR A 424 24.57 -8.77 -0.31
CA THR A 424 25.30 -9.17 -1.54
C THR A 424 26.03 -7.99 -2.20
N HIS A 425 25.89 -6.77 -1.65
CA HIS A 425 26.45 -5.53 -2.19
C HIS A 425 26.09 -5.33 -3.67
N PRO A 426 24.79 -5.21 -4.01
CA PRO A 426 24.35 -5.07 -5.38
C PRO A 426 24.85 -3.75 -5.98
N SER A 427 25.30 -3.78 -7.26
CA SER A 427 25.60 -2.56 -8.01
C SER A 427 24.33 -1.82 -8.43
N ILE A 428 23.25 -2.56 -8.65
CA ILE A 428 21.91 -2.02 -8.90
C ILE A 428 20.87 -2.76 -8.04
N LEU A 429 20.07 -2.00 -7.30
CA LEU A 429 18.91 -2.49 -6.56
C LEU A 429 17.62 -2.05 -7.28
N VAL A 430 16.80 -3.00 -7.68
CA VAL A 430 15.43 -2.72 -8.15
C VAL A 430 14.49 -2.88 -6.97
N ALA A 431 13.87 -1.79 -6.54
CA ALA A 431 12.96 -1.73 -5.41
C ALA A 431 11.54 -1.41 -5.92
N ASP A 432 10.68 -2.41 -5.88
CA ASP A 432 9.29 -2.33 -6.32
C ASP A 432 8.38 -2.21 -5.11
N ASN A 433 7.73 -1.05 -4.93
CA ASN A 433 6.89 -0.71 -3.79
C ASN A 433 7.48 -1.17 -2.44
N PRO A 434 8.76 -0.81 -2.12
CA PRO A 434 9.53 -1.44 -1.04
C PRO A 434 8.94 -1.22 0.36
N THR A 435 8.07 -0.24 0.51
CA THR A 435 7.42 0.11 1.79
C THR A 435 5.96 -0.31 1.87
N TRP A 436 5.45 -1.02 0.85
CA TRP A 436 4.06 -1.42 0.79
C TRP A 436 3.60 -2.20 2.02
N GLY A 437 2.53 -1.69 2.67
CA GLY A 437 1.93 -2.34 3.84
C GLY A 437 2.80 -2.34 5.10
N LEU A 438 3.80 -1.45 5.21
CA LEU A 438 4.64 -1.28 6.39
C LEU A 438 4.11 -0.18 7.31
N ASP A 439 4.53 -0.22 8.58
CA ASP A 439 4.36 0.89 9.52
C ASP A 439 5.40 1.99 9.28
N VAL A 440 5.15 3.20 9.82
CA VAL A 440 6.02 4.38 9.59
C VAL A 440 7.46 4.12 10.03
N GLY A 441 7.67 3.42 11.15
CA GLY A 441 9.03 3.10 11.62
C GLY A 441 9.76 2.16 10.68
N ALA A 442 9.06 1.16 10.12
CA ALA A 442 9.61 0.26 9.10
C ALA A 442 9.86 0.99 7.77
N ILE A 443 8.98 1.93 7.37
CA ILE A 443 9.16 2.77 6.18
C ILE A 443 10.45 3.59 6.31
N ASP A 444 10.63 4.34 7.40
CA ASP A 444 11.83 5.15 7.62
C ASP A 444 13.10 4.29 7.64
N TYR A 445 13.03 3.09 8.19
CA TYR A 445 14.13 2.14 8.17
C TYR A 445 14.49 1.71 6.74
N VAL A 446 13.51 1.34 5.91
CA VAL A 446 13.70 0.97 4.49
C VAL A 446 14.33 2.14 3.72
N HIS A 447 13.78 3.34 3.89
CA HIS A 447 14.29 4.57 3.27
C HIS A 447 15.76 4.82 3.62
N GLN A 448 16.11 4.71 4.89
CA GLN A 448 17.48 4.89 5.35
C GLN A 448 18.43 3.88 4.67
N ARG A 449 18.05 2.60 4.60
CA ARG A 449 18.87 1.56 3.98
C ARG A 449 19.06 1.77 2.47
N ILE A 450 18.01 2.23 1.77
CA ILE A 450 18.11 2.58 0.34
C ILE A 450 19.08 3.75 0.14
N LEU A 451 18.97 4.80 0.96
CA LEU A 451 19.87 5.94 0.91
C LEU A 451 21.32 5.57 1.25
N GLU A 452 21.53 4.71 2.24
CA GLU A 452 22.86 4.19 2.59
C GLU A 452 23.50 3.41 1.43
N LEU A 453 22.72 2.63 0.66
CA LEU A 453 23.21 1.93 -0.53
C LEU A 453 23.64 2.94 -1.61
N ARG A 454 22.81 3.95 -1.91
CA ARG A 454 23.13 5.02 -2.85
C ARG A 454 24.40 5.75 -2.43
N ASP A 455 24.52 6.15 -1.18
CA ASP A 455 25.64 6.93 -0.66
C ASP A 455 26.98 6.14 -0.68
N LYS A 456 26.89 4.82 -0.70
CA LYS A 456 28.02 3.91 -0.91
C LYS A 456 28.34 3.66 -2.40
N GLY A 457 27.64 4.33 -3.32
CA GLY A 457 27.84 4.21 -4.77
C GLY A 457 26.96 3.19 -5.48
N GLY A 458 26.08 2.50 -4.75
CA GLY A 458 25.08 1.60 -5.35
C GLY A 458 24.00 2.39 -6.10
N ALA A 459 23.54 1.87 -7.23
CA ALA A 459 22.41 2.44 -7.96
C ALA A 459 21.08 1.87 -7.46
N VAL A 460 20.00 2.64 -7.57
CA VAL A 460 18.66 2.19 -7.20
C VAL A 460 17.66 2.58 -8.27
N LEU A 461 16.88 1.62 -8.75
CA LEU A 461 15.66 1.86 -9.50
C LEU A 461 14.47 1.68 -8.54
N LEU A 462 13.82 2.78 -8.21
CA LEU A 462 12.67 2.80 -7.30
C LEU A 462 11.38 2.90 -8.09
N LEU A 463 10.54 1.88 -8.00
CA LEU A 463 9.16 1.94 -8.48
C LEU A 463 8.25 2.06 -7.26
N THR A 464 7.43 3.09 -7.20
CA THR A 464 6.49 3.26 -6.10
C THR A 464 5.25 4.03 -6.54
N LEU A 465 4.11 3.63 -5.99
CA LEU A 465 2.84 4.36 -6.15
C LEU A 465 2.72 5.52 -5.16
N ASP A 466 3.57 5.55 -4.13
CA ASP A 466 3.62 6.63 -3.15
C ASP A 466 4.51 7.79 -3.66
N LEU A 467 3.87 8.88 -4.07
CA LEU A 467 4.58 10.07 -4.57
C LEU A 467 5.44 10.76 -3.49
N GLU A 468 5.05 10.68 -2.21
CA GLU A 468 5.88 11.19 -1.10
C GLU A 468 7.19 10.41 -1.02
N GLU A 469 7.11 9.07 -1.01
CA GLU A 469 8.28 8.19 -1.05
C GLU A 469 9.14 8.47 -2.28
N LEU A 470 8.52 8.55 -3.46
CA LEU A 470 9.20 8.82 -4.72
C LEU A 470 10.03 10.11 -4.64
N PHE A 471 9.41 11.24 -4.27
CA PHE A 471 10.11 12.52 -4.20
C PHE A 471 11.05 12.65 -3.01
N LYS A 472 10.86 11.89 -1.96
CA LYS A 472 11.73 11.85 -0.78
C LYS A 472 13.06 11.18 -1.09
N LEU A 473 13.03 10.10 -1.88
CA LEU A 473 14.21 9.25 -2.14
C LEU A 473 14.90 9.55 -3.47
N SER A 474 14.14 9.83 -4.54
CA SER A 474 14.67 9.89 -5.90
C SER A 474 15.52 11.13 -6.17
N ASP A 475 16.61 10.96 -6.90
CA ASP A 475 17.43 12.04 -7.46
C ASP A 475 16.82 12.52 -8.77
N ARG A 476 16.37 11.58 -9.61
CA ARG A 476 15.71 11.79 -10.89
C ARG A 476 14.43 10.98 -10.94
N VAL A 477 13.40 11.51 -11.63
CA VAL A 477 12.10 10.87 -11.79
C VAL A 477 11.77 10.71 -13.27
N LEU A 478 11.28 9.52 -13.62
CA LEU A 478 10.73 9.18 -14.92
C LEU A 478 9.23 8.89 -14.73
N VAL A 479 8.38 9.48 -15.56
CA VAL A 479 6.93 9.27 -15.52
C VAL A 479 6.50 8.38 -16.66
N LEU A 480 5.72 7.35 -16.33
CA LEU A 480 5.14 6.41 -17.29
C LEU A 480 3.65 6.67 -17.48
N TYR A 481 3.23 6.64 -18.74
CA TYR A 481 1.83 6.60 -19.12
C TYR A 481 1.63 5.66 -20.32
N ARG A 482 0.79 4.64 -20.16
CA ARG A 482 0.51 3.61 -21.18
C ARG A 482 1.79 3.02 -21.80
N GLY A 483 2.71 2.61 -20.93
CA GLY A 483 3.96 1.97 -21.33
C GLY A 483 5.04 2.90 -21.92
N ARG A 484 4.76 4.18 -22.06
CA ARG A 484 5.69 5.17 -22.64
C ARG A 484 6.19 6.17 -21.60
N LYS A 485 7.40 6.64 -21.79
CA LYS A 485 7.97 7.74 -21.03
C LYS A 485 7.33 9.06 -21.46
N THR A 486 6.65 9.75 -20.54
CA THR A 486 6.02 11.06 -20.81
C THR A 486 6.84 12.22 -20.26
N LEU A 487 7.63 11.99 -19.21
CA LEU A 487 8.47 13.01 -18.60
C LEU A 487 9.68 12.35 -17.93
N GLU A 488 10.83 13.03 -17.96
CA GLU A 488 12.01 12.65 -17.20
C GLU A 488 12.76 13.91 -16.78
N GLY A 489 13.20 13.98 -15.51
CA GLY A 489 13.93 15.13 -14.99
C GLY A 489 14.35 14.97 -13.55
N LEU A 490 15.06 15.96 -13.00
CA LEU A 490 15.43 15.98 -11.60
C LEU A 490 14.17 16.00 -10.72
N ALA A 491 14.17 15.20 -9.65
CA ALA A 491 13.01 15.10 -8.77
C ALA A 491 12.57 16.45 -8.17
N ALA A 492 13.49 17.40 -8.05
CA ALA A 492 13.18 18.76 -7.59
C ALA A 492 12.38 19.59 -8.61
N GLU A 493 12.50 19.26 -9.91
CA GLU A 493 11.90 19.99 -11.05
C GLU A 493 10.59 19.37 -11.53
N VAL A 494 10.42 18.05 -11.28
CA VAL A 494 9.24 17.26 -11.67
C VAL A 494 8.24 17.25 -10.51
N LYS A 495 7.47 18.34 -10.34
CA LYS A 495 6.48 18.48 -9.25
C LYS A 495 5.20 19.15 -9.72
N GLY A 496 4.13 19.00 -8.92
CA GLY A 496 2.88 19.70 -9.10
C GLY A 496 2.19 19.41 -10.44
N GLU A 497 1.79 20.46 -11.15
CA GLU A 497 0.99 20.37 -12.39
C GLU A 497 1.70 19.61 -13.51
N LYS A 498 3.05 19.74 -13.63
CA LYS A 498 3.84 19.01 -14.64
C LYS A 498 3.75 17.50 -14.44
N LEU A 499 3.87 17.05 -13.19
CA LEU A 499 3.74 15.64 -12.84
C LEU A 499 2.33 15.12 -13.13
N ALA A 500 1.30 15.85 -12.67
CA ALA A 500 -0.09 15.46 -12.86
C ALA A 500 -0.44 15.36 -14.35
N LEU A 501 0.02 16.33 -15.18
CA LEU A 501 -0.16 16.32 -16.62
C LEU A 501 0.54 15.12 -17.28
N ALA A 502 1.80 14.85 -16.92
CA ALA A 502 2.55 13.72 -17.45
C ALA A 502 1.94 12.37 -17.08
N MET A 503 1.44 12.23 -15.84
CA MET A 503 0.74 11.02 -15.38
C MET A 503 -0.63 10.82 -16.06
N ALA A 504 -1.22 11.88 -16.62
CA ALA A 504 -2.45 11.86 -17.41
C ALA A 504 -2.21 11.70 -18.93
N GLY A 505 -0.94 11.57 -19.35
CA GLY A 505 -0.58 11.42 -20.78
C GLY A 505 -0.44 12.72 -21.55
N GLY A 506 -0.49 13.88 -20.90
CA GLY A 506 -0.18 15.17 -21.52
C GLY A 506 1.33 15.35 -21.61
N SER A 507 1.87 15.50 -22.84
CA SER A 507 3.22 16.00 -23.07
C SER A 507 3.15 17.49 -23.42
N LYS A 508 3.98 18.30 -22.79
CA LYS A 508 4.35 19.61 -23.34
C LYS A 508 5.67 19.53 -24.01
#